data_9dc4e7878e7e8da2761d399687892fb7
#
_entry.id   9dc4e7878e7e8da2761d399687892fb7
#
_cell.length_a   1.000
_cell.length_b   1.000
_cell.length_c   1.000
_cell.angle_alpha   90.00
_cell.angle_beta   90.00
_cell.angle_gamma   90.00
#
_symmetry.space_group_name_H-M   'P 1'
#
loop_
_entity.id
_entity.type
_entity.pdbx_description
1 polymer ?
#
loop_
_entity_poly.entity_id
_entity_poly.type
_entity_poly.pdbx_seq_one_letter_code
_entity_poly.pdbx_strand_id
1 'polypeptide(L)'
;MVVHGFDWDKGNKTKYQRHGLTLEEIESVFLGQPFVLTNEKHSSLEERFHAVGKTAAGRYAYIVFTFRLRTEETRIRPISARFMHQKEIEHYERQRKK
;
A
#
# COMPACT_ATOMS: atom_id res chain seq x y z
N MET A 1 -0.48 2.26 16.09
CA MET A 1 -0.02 0.88 15.87
C MET A 1 1.46 0.90 15.48
N VAL A 2 2.26 0.09 16.12
CA VAL A 2 3.69 0.01 15.80
C VAL A 2 3.91 -1.06 14.75
N VAL A 3 4.54 -0.66 13.64
CA VAL A 3 4.85 -1.57 12.55
C VAL A 3 6.35 -1.82 12.54
N HIS A 4 6.74 -3.09 12.52
CA HIS A 4 8.14 -3.51 12.63
C HIS A 4 8.82 -3.76 11.28
N GLY A 5 8.13 -3.51 10.19
CA GLY A 5 8.69 -3.68 8.86
C GLY A 5 7.71 -4.30 7.89
N PHE A 6 8.25 -4.88 6.83
CA PHE A 6 7.47 -5.45 5.73
C PHE A 6 7.68 -6.95 5.64
N ASP A 7 6.63 -7.66 5.23
CA ASP A 7 6.68 -9.09 4.98
C ASP A 7 6.55 -9.32 3.48
N TRP A 8 7.67 -9.55 2.81
CA TRP A 8 7.71 -9.72 1.36
C TRP A 8 7.61 -11.19 0.97
N ASP A 9 6.68 -11.48 0.06
CA ASP A 9 6.51 -12.80 -0.52
C ASP A 9 7.15 -12.81 -1.90
N LYS A 10 7.87 -13.87 -2.26
CA LYS A 10 8.54 -13.99 -3.55
C LYS A 10 7.58 -13.80 -4.73
N GLY A 11 6.39 -14.41 -4.65
CA GLY A 11 5.40 -14.28 -5.71
C GLY A 11 4.89 -12.85 -5.87
N ASN A 12 4.70 -12.16 -4.75
CA ASN A 12 4.21 -10.79 -4.76
C ASN A 12 5.27 -9.80 -5.23
N LYS A 13 6.55 -10.06 -4.97
CA LYS A 13 7.62 -9.19 -5.45
C LYS A 13 7.59 -9.06 -6.98
N THR A 14 7.41 -10.17 -7.67
CA THR A 14 7.32 -10.16 -9.13
C THR A 14 6.08 -9.40 -9.61
N LYS A 15 4.97 -9.55 -8.89
CA LYS A 15 3.72 -8.91 -9.24
C LYS A 15 3.82 -7.38 -9.21
N TYR A 16 4.50 -6.82 -8.23
CA TYR A 16 4.67 -5.36 -8.14
C TYR A 16 5.50 -4.83 -9.29
N GLN A 17 6.55 -5.55 -9.66
CA GLN A 17 7.43 -5.14 -10.75
C GLN A 17 6.71 -5.07 -12.09
N ARG A 18 5.66 -5.88 -12.30
CA ARG A 18 4.85 -5.83 -13.51
C ARG A 18 4.15 -4.48 -13.70
N HIS A 19 3.88 -3.79 -12.60
CA HIS A 19 3.23 -2.49 -12.63
C HIS A 19 4.22 -1.34 -12.49
N GLY A 20 5.51 -1.64 -12.54
CA GLY A 20 6.55 -0.64 -12.54
C GLY A 20 6.99 -0.13 -11.18
N LEU A 21 6.47 -0.71 -10.09
CA LEU A 21 6.87 -0.29 -8.75
C LEU A 21 7.98 -1.16 -8.21
N THR A 22 8.98 -0.53 -7.60
CA THR A 22 10.02 -1.26 -6.87
C THR A 22 9.60 -1.45 -5.43
N LEU A 23 10.26 -2.37 -4.73
CA LEU A 23 9.99 -2.59 -3.32
C LEU A 23 10.29 -1.35 -2.49
N GLU A 24 11.36 -0.64 -2.84
CA GLU A 24 11.75 0.60 -2.17
C GLU A 24 10.69 1.69 -2.35
N GLU A 25 10.10 1.77 -3.54
CA GLU A 25 9.03 2.73 -3.79
C GLU A 25 7.79 2.44 -2.95
N ILE A 26 7.43 1.17 -2.81
CA ILE A 26 6.29 0.77 -1.98
C ILE A 26 6.56 1.13 -0.53
N GLU A 27 7.75 0.81 -0.03
CA GLU A 27 8.12 1.14 1.34
C GLU A 27 8.11 2.65 1.58
N SER A 28 8.55 3.44 0.59
CA SER A 28 8.57 4.89 0.71
C SER A 28 7.18 5.49 0.86
N VAL A 29 6.16 4.87 0.25
CA VAL A 29 4.77 5.31 0.42
C VAL A 29 4.36 5.22 1.89
N PHE A 30 4.67 4.10 2.52
CA PHE A 30 4.30 3.91 3.93
C PHE A 30 5.07 4.82 4.87
N LEU A 31 6.32 5.12 4.55
CA LEU A 31 7.14 6.05 5.35
C LEU A 31 6.66 7.48 5.21
N GLY A 32 5.97 7.81 4.12
CA GLY A 32 5.48 9.16 3.84
C GLY A 32 4.09 9.45 4.39
N GLN A 33 3.58 8.63 5.30
CA GLN A 33 2.25 8.80 5.91
C GLN A 33 1.12 8.77 4.88
N PRO A 34 0.87 7.61 4.29
CA PRO A 34 -0.18 7.49 3.30
C PRO A 34 -1.58 7.59 3.91
N PHE A 35 -2.54 7.89 3.08
CA PHE A 35 -3.95 7.80 3.45
C PHE A 35 -4.38 6.33 3.39
N VAL A 36 -4.91 5.80 4.48
CA VAL A 36 -5.25 4.38 4.59
C VAL A 36 -6.76 4.22 4.73
N LEU A 37 -7.31 3.34 3.90
CA LEU A 37 -8.74 3.00 3.91
C LEU A 37 -8.90 1.52 4.19
N THR A 38 -9.94 1.18 4.93
CA THR A 38 -10.32 -0.21 5.16
C THR A 38 -11.25 -0.66 4.04
N ASN A 39 -11.02 -1.85 3.49
CA ASN A 39 -11.91 -2.39 2.48
C ASN A 39 -12.99 -3.27 3.12
N GLU A 40 -14.15 -2.67 3.38
CA GLU A 40 -15.24 -3.34 4.06
C GLU A 40 -16.00 -4.35 3.20
N LYS A 41 -15.77 -4.34 1.89
CA LYS A 41 -16.53 -5.18 0.96
C LYS A 41 -16.04 -6.61 0.82
N HIS A 42 -14.87 -6.92 1.36
CA HIS A 42 -14.33 -8.27 1.25
C HIS A 42 -14.51 -9.04 2.53
N SER A 43 -15.40 -10.01 2.50
CA SER A 43 -15.59 -10.96 3.57
C SER A 43 -14.55 -12.07 3.48
N SER A 44 -13.28 -11.71 3.31
CA SER A 44 -12.22 -12.71 3.27
C SER A 44 -11.77 -12.99 4.71
N LEU A 45 -11.11 -14.12 4.88
CA LEU A 45 -10.52 -14.49 6.15
C LEU A 45 -9.41 -13.52 6.57
N GLU A 46 -8.99 -12.66 5.66
CA GLU A 46 -7.90 -11.73 5.86
C GLU A 46 -8.38 -10.31 5.59
N GLU A 47 -8.24 -9.47 6.59
CA GLU A 47 -8.62 -8.06 6.46
C GLU A 47 -7.63 -7.35 5.55
N ARG A 48 -8.15 -6.58 4.60
CA ARG A 48 -7.33 -5.84 3.64
C ARG A 48 -7.52 -4.35 3.78
N PHE A 49 -6.43 -3.63 3.53
CA PHE A 49 -6.39 -2.18 3.61
C PHE A 49 -5.85 -1.62 2.29
N HIS A 50 -6.19 -0.37 2.03
CA HIS A 50 -5.71 0.34 0.85
C HIS A 50 -4.92 1.54 1.29
N ALA A 51 -3.70 1.68 0.80
CA ALA A 51 -2.86 2.84 1.07
C ALA A 51 -2.72 3.66 -0.21
N VAL A 52 -2.93 4.96 -0.11
CA VAL A 52 -2.76 5.90 -1.21
C VAL A 52 -1.78 6.96 -0.77
N GLY A 53 -0.71 7.16 -1.52
CA GLY A 53 0.29 8.14 -1.18
C GLY A 53 1.36 8.26 -2.24
N LYS A 54 2.30 9.14 -2.00
CA LYS A 54 3.40 9.39 -2.94
C LYS A 54 4.61 8.54 -2.61
N THR A 55 5.26 8.03 -3.65
CA THR A 55 6.58 7.42 -3.51
C THR A 55 7.60 8.52 -3.25
N ALA A 56 8.82 8.12 -2.90
CA ALA A 56 9.92 9.07 -2.70
C ALA A 56 10.18 9.93 -3.94
N ALA A 57 9.86 9.39 -5.14
CA ALA A 57 10.01 10.14 -6.39
C ALA A 57 8.83 11.08 -6.68
N GLY A 58 7.83 11.14 -5.81
CA GLY A 58 6.70 12.04 -5.96
C GLY A 58 5.55 11.53 -6.81
N ARG A 59 5.54 10.24 -7.15
CA ARG A 59 4.44 9.65 -7.93
C ARG A 59 3.42 9.00 -7.00
N TYR A 60 2.14 9.21 -7.29
CA TYR A 60 1.09 8.59 -6.51
C TYR A 60 0.97 7.10 -6.80
N ALA A 61 0.87 6.31 -5.74
CA ALA A 61 0.72 4.87 -5.81
C ALA A 61 -0.49 4.42 -4.98
N TYR A 62 -1.08 3.32 -5.42
CA TYR A 62 -2.21 2.66 -4.76
C TYR A 62 -1.75 1.26 -4.37
N ILE A 63 -1.81 0.95 -3.07
CA ILE A 63 -1.28 -0.29 -2.54
C ILE A 63 -2.36 -0.99 -1.74
N VAL A 64 -2.61 -2.26 -2.06
CA VAL A 64 -3.46 -3.12 -1.23
C VAL A 64 -2.55 -3.94 -0.33
N PHE A 65 -2.83 -3.94 0.94
CA PHE A 65 -1.96 -4.62 1.90
C PHE A 65 -2.77 -5.20 3.05
N THR A 66 -2.13 -6.07 3.81
CA THR A 66 -2.65 -6.59 5.06
C THR A 66 -1.55 -6.56 6.10
N PHE A 67 -1.91 -6.84 7.35
CA PHE A 67 -0.92 -6.96 8.42
C PHE A 67 -0.63 -8.43 8.68
N ARG A 68 0.62 -8.73 8.99
CA ARG A 68 1.05 -10.05 9.41
C ARG A 68 1.57 -9.96 10.84
N LEU A 69 0.98 -10.76 11.71
CA LEU A 69 1.46 -10.89 13.07
C LEU A 69 2.46 -12.04 13.13
N ARG A 70 3.67 -11.72 13.54
CA ARG A 70 4.71 -12.73 13.78
C ARG A 70 5.25 -12.46 15.17
N THR A 71 5.47 -13.49 15.94
CA THR A 71 5.96 -13.45 17.31
C THR A 71 6.28 -12.05 17.82
N GLU A 72 5.28 -11.37 18.40
CA GLU A 72 5.38 -10.02 18.98
C GLU A 72 5.69 -8.90 17.96
N GLU A 73 5.68 -9.20 16.65
CA GLU A 73 5.89 -8.19 15.62
C GLU A 73 4.68 -8.07 14.71
N THR A 74 4.37 -6.85 14.31
CA THR A 74 3.36 -6.57 13.29
C THR A 74 4.07 -6.07 12.04
N ARG A 75 3.86 -6.73 10.91
CA ARG A 75 4.48 -6.36 9.65
C ARG A 75 3.43 -6.05 8.60
N ILE A 76 3.77 -5.15 7.69
CA ILE A 76 2.93 -4.85 6.54
C ILE A 76 3.26 -5.85 5.44
N ARG A 77 2.21 -6.51 4.94
CA ARG A 77 2.36 -7.42 3.81
C ARG A 77 1.63 -6.82 2.61
N PRO A 78 2.36 -6.23 1.66
CA PRO A 78 1.73 -5.74 0.43
C PRO A 78 1.20 -6.91 -0.40
N ILE A 79 0.00 -6.73 -0.94
CA ILE A 79 -0.66 -7.74 -1.77
C ILE A 79 -0.57 -7.34 -3.24
N SER A 80 -0.84 -6.08 -3.53
CA SER A 80 -0.70 -5.53 -4.88
C SER A 80 -0.37 -4.06 -4.80
N ALA A 81 0.26 -3.54 -5.85
CA ALA A 81 0.63 -2.13 -5.92
C ALA A 81 0.66 -1.69 -7.37
N ARG A 82 0.22 -0.47 -7.63
CA ARG A 82 0.27 0.15 -8.96
C ARG A 82 0.35 1.65 -8.82
N PHE A 83 0.80 2.32 -9.87
CA PHE A 83 0.71 3.76 -9.92
C PHE A 83 -0.72 4.18 -10.21
N MET A 84 -1.12 5.32 -9.68
CA MET A 84 -2.46 5.84 -9.88
C MET A 84 -2.59 6.52 -11.24
N HIS A 85 -3.78 6.42 -11.83
CA HIS A 85 -4.10 7.17 -13.05
C HIS A 85 -4.43 8.61 -12.69
N GLN A 86 -4.30 9.50 -13.69
CA GLN A 86 -4.51 10.94 -13.46
C GLN A 86 -5.89 11.26 -12.86
N LYS A 87 -6.94 10.60 -13.35
CA LYS A 87 -8.29 10.82 -12.81
C LYS A 87 -8.41 10.39 -11.36
N GLU A 88 -7.73 9.31 -10.98
CA GLU A 88 -7.72 8.86 -9.59
C GLU A 88 -7.00 9.84 -8.70
N ILE A 89 -5.89 10.38 -9.18
CA ILE A 89 -5.11 11.37 -8.45
C ILE A 89 -5.95 12.61 -8.18
N GLU A 90 -6.64 13.10 -9.21
CA GLU A 90 -7.50 14.27 -9.07
C GLU A 90 -8.63 14.03 -8.07
N HIS A 91 -9.25 12.87 -8.12
CA HIS A 91 -10.31 12.51 -7.18
C HIS A 91 -9.78 12.46 -5.75
N TYR A 92 -8.63 11.83 -5.56
CA TYR A 92 -8.00 11.71 -4.26
C TYR A 92 -7.64 13.10 -3.68
N GLU A 93 -7.06 13.97 -4.49
CA GLU A 93 -6.67 15.31 -4.04
C GLU A 93 -7.88 16.15 -3.66
N ARG A 94 -8.99 16.01 -4.41
CA ARG A 94 -10.23 16.71 -4.05
C ARG A 94 -10.78 16.25 -2.71
N GLN A 95 -10.71 14.95 -2.44
CA GLN A 95 -11.18 14.41 -1.16
C GLN A 95 -10.32 14.90 0.00
N ARG A 96 -9.04 15.06 -0.21
CA ARG A 96 -8.13 15.54 0.84
C ARG A 96 -8.36 16.99 1.22
N LYS A 97 -8.86 17.80 0.31
CA LYS A 97 -9.07 19.23 0.54
C LYS A 97 -10.34 19.56 1.30
N LYS A 98 -11.15 18.58 1.61
CA LYS A 98 -12.39 18.79 2.34
C LYS A 98 -12.19 18.83 3.86
#